data_71b94887c669e75231a23e0f65b91e0d
#
_entry.id   71b94887c669e75231a23e0f65b91e0d
#
_cell.length_a   1.000
_cell.length_b   1.000
_cell.length_c   1.000
_cell.angle_alpha   90.00
_cell.angle_beta   90.00
_cell.angle_gamma   90.00
#
_symmetry.space_group_name_H-M   'P 1'
#
loop_
_entity.id
_entity.type
_entity.pdbx_description
1 polymer ?
#
loop_
_entity_poly.entity_id
_entity_poly.type
_entity_poly.pdbx_seq_one_letter_code
_entity_poly.pdbx_strand_id
1 'polypeptide(L)'
;MQRRQFIRQVTLAAALAAALGIGAPALAQATLKFSHTDQPGGLRQKAAELFGQKVEQYTQGRYKVQVFPAGQLANDPKAVEQLQLGGIDFTVTAPGTYATHLPALNLLVLPYLVESYEQGWKLFDDSKWMQAQYAKAPEKGFRFLSTFEAGFRSMTTKDALNSPADAKGKKLRTFPNEMMRWTLESMGFTVQIMPLPEVYLAIQQGTVSGQENPIDTIHANKFYEVAPYVTLTQHVYSPIPLTVSEKTWQKLSPADRDAITRAAKEAADWSRKEVRAAENAQLADMQSKGAKIGRPALAPFRDSVQPAYAKAKEKFGADVDAILADADAIRKANPAK
;
A
#
# COMPACT_ATOMS: atom_id res chain seq x y z
N MET A 1 -45.09 -22.54 62.99
CA MET A 1 -44.87 -23.12 61.62
C MET A 1 -44.78 -22.08 60.48
N GLN A 2 -45.40 -20.93 60.59
CA GLN A 2 -45.41 -19.90 59.47
C GLN A 2 -44.06 -19.19 59.23
N ARG A 3 -43.19 -19.01 60.22
CA ARG A 3 -41.87 -18.32 60.02
C ARG A 3 -40.86 -19.15 59.21
N ARG A 4 -40.94 -20.46 59.18
CA ARG A 4 -40.04 -21.33 58.38
C ARG A 4 -40.42 -21.40 56.90
N GLN A 5 -41.71 -21.19 56.60
CA GLN A 5 -42.16 -21.15 55.19
C GLN A 5 -41.78 -19.84 54.50
N PHE A 6 -41.80 -18.70 55.21
CA PHE A 6 -41.43 -17.40 54.68
C PHE A 6 -39.92 -17.33 54.29
N ILE A 7 -39.07 -17.92 55.13
CA ILE A 7 -37.60 -17.95 54.84
C ILE A 7 -37.28 -18.85 53.64
N ARG A 8 -38.04 -19.94 53.40
CA ARG A 8 -37.82 -20.80 52.24
C ARG A 8 -38.30 -20.16 50.93
N GLN A 9 -39.33 -19.34 50.95
CA GLN A 9 -39.81 -18.64 49.72
C GLN A 9 -38.91 -17.49 49.33
N VAL A 10 -38.30 -16.77 50.29
CA VAL A 10 -37.35 -15.67 50.00
C VAL A 10 -36.02 -16.23 49.47
N THR A 11 -35.54 -17.36 49.97
CA THR A 11 -34.32 -18.01 49.46
C THR A 11 -34.50 -18.63 48.08
N LEU A 12 -35.68 -19.10 47.69
CA LEU A 12 -35.94 -19.61 46.34
C LEU A 12 -36.04 -18.49 45.31
N ALA A 13 -36.62 -17.33 45.68
CA ALA A 13 -36.70 -16.15 44.78
C ALA A 13 -35.31 -15.52 44.55
N ALA A 14 -34.41 -15.50 45.55
CA ALA A 14 -33.06 -15.01 45.40
C ALA A 14 -32.18 -15.95 44.55
N ALA A 15 -32.41 -17.27 44.61
CA ALA A 15 -31.69 -18.25 43.80
C ALA A 15 -32.16 -18.23 42.33
N LEU A 16 -33.43 -17.91 42.05
CA LEU A 16 -33.93 -17.75 40.69
C LEU A 16 -33.46 -16.45 40.03
N ALA A 17 -33.27 -15.37 40.78
CA ALA A 17 -32.73 -14.11 40.31
C ALA A 17 -31.21 -14.19 39.93
N ALA A 18 -30.47 -15.05 40.62
CA ALA A 18 -29.04 -15.30 40.33
C ALA A 18 -28.84 -16.22 39.11
N ALA A 19 -29.85 -17.01 38.71
CA ALA A 19 -29.79 -17.90 37.54
C ALA A 19 -30.14 -17.19 36.21
N LEU A 20 -30.64 -15.96 36.25
CA LEU A 20 -30.93 -15.11 35.08
C LEU A 20 -29.79 -14.11 34.79
N GLY A 21 -28.59 -14.38 35.28
CA GLY A 21 -27.37 -13.83 34.71
C GLY A 21 -27.25 -14.34 33.26
N ILE A 22 -28.00 -13.74 32.37
CA ILE A 22 -27.86 -13.95 30.93
C ILE A 22 -26.40 -13.55 30.61
N GLY A 23 -25.51 -14.53 30.63
CA GLY A 23 -24.21 -14.38 30.04
C GLY A 23 -24.46 -13.98 28.60
N ALA A 24 -24.23 -12.71 28.28
CA ALA A 24 -24.20 -12.29 26.89
C ALA A 24 -23.32 -13.32 26.16
N PRO A 25 -23.79 -13.92 25.05
CA PRO A 25 -22.96 -14.84 24.31
C PRO A 25 -21.66 -14.12 24.02
N ALA A 26 -20.55 -14.64 24.55
CA ALA A 26 -19.22 -14.17 24.16
C ALA A 26 -19.14 -14.42 22.65
N LEU A 27 -19.40 -13.38 21.86
CA LEU A 27 -19.22 -13.44 20.42
C LEU A 27 -17.77 -13.85 20.21
N ALA A 28 -17.54 -15.04 19.69
CA ALA A 28 -16.20 -15.53 19.42
C ALA A 28 -15.50 -14.49 18.54
N GLN A 29 -14.37 -13.95 19.02
CA GLN A 29 -13.56 -13.00 18.29
C GLN A 29 -13.11 -13.63 16.96
N ALA A 30 -13.47 -13.03 15.85
CA ALA A 30 -13.03 -13.47 14.52
C ALA A 30 -11.66 -12.86 14.19
N THR A 31 -10.72 -13.69 13.74
CA THR A 31 -9.40 -13.21 13.31
C THR A 31 -9.40 -12.99 11.80
N LEU A 32 -9.04 -11.76 11.38
CA LEU A 32 -8.89 -11.36 9.99
C LEU A 32 -7.38 -11.26 9.66
N LYS A 33 -7.00 -11.75 8.48
CA LYS A 33 -5.60 -11.79 8.03
C LYS A 33 -5.26 -10.58 7.19
N PHE A 34 -4.21 -9.86 7.59
CA PHE A 34 -3.64 -8.74 6.83
C PHE A 34 -2.25 -9.13 6.31
N SER A 35 -2.03 -9.08 5.00
CA SER A 35 -0.75 -9.45 4.37
C SER A 35 -0.07 -8.24 3.74
N HIS A 36 1.25 -8.14 3.87
CA HIS A 36 2.09 -7.22 3.11
C HIS A 36 3.52 -7.77 2.92
N THR A 37 4.29 -7.16 2.02
CA THR A 37 5.59 -7.67 1.59
C THR A 37 6.80 -6.93 2.16
N ASP A 38 6.61 -5.76 2.82
CA ASP A 38 7.71 -5.07 3.49
C ASP A 38 8.18 -5.79 4.76
N GLN A 39 9.43 -5.55 5.12
CA GLN A 39 10.03 -6.11 6.33
C GLN A 39 9.35 -5.60 7.60
N PRO A 40 9.38 -6.38 8.70
CA PRO A 40 8.89 -5.94 10.01
C PRO A 40 9.59 -4.66 10.48
N GLY A 41 8.85 -3.83 11.25
CA GLY A 41 9.36 -2.60 11.85
C GLY A 41 9.28 -1.36 10.98
N GLY A 42 9.03 -1.48 9.66
CA GLY A 42 8.80 -0.36 8.75
C GLY A 42 7.47 0.37 8.99
N LEU A 43 7.29 1.52 8.35
CA LEU A 43 6.06 2.33 8.53
C LEU A 43 4.82 1.63 7.97
N ARG A 44 4.96 0.83 6.91
CA ARG A 44 3.86 -0.01 6.39
C ARG A 44 3.35 -1.00 7.43
N GLN A 45 4.26 -1.69 8.13
CA GLN A 45 3.89 -2.59 9.24
C GLN A 45 3.16 -1.85 10.35
N LYS A 46 3.68 -0.70 10.79
CA LYS A 46 3.07 0.11 11.85
C LYS A 46 1.68 0.62 11.46
N ALA A 47 1.48 1.02 10.20
CA ALA A 47 0.17 1.43 9.70
C ALA A 47 -0.83 0.25 9.70
N ALA A 48 -0.39 -0.94 9.30
CA ALA A 48 -1.22 -2.15 9.32
C ALA A 48 -1.59 -2.57 10.76
N GLU A 49 -0.65 -2.46 11.70
CA GLU A 49 -0.88 -2.72 13.13
C GLU A 49 -1.86 -1.70 13.73
N LEU A 50 -1.68 -0.40 13.41
CA LEU A 50 -2.62 0.64 13.83
C LEU A 50 -4.02 0.39 13.30
N PHE A 51 -4.14 0.02 12.01
CA PHE A 51 -5.41 -0.39 11.43
C PHE A 51 -6.05 -1.53 12.23
N GLY A 52 -5.27 -2.57 12.55
CA GLY A 52 -5.74 -3.71 13.33
C GLY A 52 -6.22 -3.33 14.73
N GLN A 53 -5.46 -2.49 15.45
CA GLN A 53 -5.83 -1.97 16.76
C GLN A 53 -7.14 -1.17 16.70
N LYS A 54 -7.31 -0.33 15.68
CA LYS A 54 -8.53 0.46 15.48
C LYS A 54 -9.73 -0.41 15.10
N VAL A 55 -9.55 -1.44 14.28
CA VAL A 55 -10.60 -2.42 13.97
C VAL A 55 -11.07 -3.11 15.26
N GLU A 56 -10.16 -3.61 16.08
CA GLU A 56 -10.50 -4.26 17.35
C GLU A 56 -11.24 -3.29 18.29
N GLN A 57 -10.75 -2.05 18.41
CA GLN A 57 -11.37 -1.00 19.21
C GLN A 57 -12.81 -0.68 18.74
N TYR A 58 -12.99 -0.40 17.44
CA TYR A 58 -14.29 0.07 16.91
C TYR A 58 -15.32 -1.04 16.74
N THR A 59 -14.87 -2.27 16.60
CA THR A 59 -15.74 -3.45 16.60
C THR A 59 -15.95 -4.03 18.00
N GLN A 60 -15.45 -3.36 19.07
CA GLN A 60 -15.59 -3.83 20.46
C GLN A 60 -15.08 -5.28 20.64
N GLY A 61 -13.94 -5.59 20.02
CA GLY A 61 -13.30 -6.90 20.11
C GLY A 61 -13.93 -8.02 19.26
N ARG A 62 -14.97 -7.74 18.45
CA ARG A 62 -15.56 -8.77 17.57
C ARG A 62 -14.58 -9.24 16.50
N TYR A 63 -13.72 -8.34 16.00
CA TYR A 63 -12.71 -8.67 15.00
C TYR A 63 -11.32 -8.29 15.50
N LYS A 64 -10.36 -9.21 15.32
CA LYS A 64 -8.93 -8.97 15.51
C LYS A 64 -8.22 -9.10 14.18
N VAL A 65 -7.36 -8.15 13.84
CA VAL A 65 -6.53 -8.22 12.62
C VAL A 65 -5.15 -8.73 12.99
N GLN A 66 -4.75 -9.84 12.36
CA GLN A 66 -3.40 -10.37 12.47
C GLN A 66 -2.59 -9.98 11.24
N VAL A 67 -1.48 -9.28 11.45
CA VAL A 67 -0.61 -8.79 10.38
C VAL A 67 0.49 -9.80 10.08
N PHE A 68 0.68 -10.11 8.80
CA PHE A 68 1.69 -11.03 8.27
C PHE A 68 2.61 -10.26 7.31
N PRO A 69 3.79 -9.81 7.77
CA PRO A 69 4.76 -9.05 6.98
C PRO A 69 5.62 -9.93 6.05
N ALA A 70 6.52 -9.29 5.31
CA ALA A 70 7.60 -9.91 4.52
C ALA A 70 7.12 -10.99 3.53
N GLY A 71 5.86 -10.91 3.08
CA GLY A 71 5.31 -11.88 2.15
C GLY A 71 5.02 -13.27 2.75
N GLN A 72 4.90 -13.38 4.09
CA GLN A 72 4.68 -14.66 4.79
C GLN A 72 3.47 -15.44 4.26
N LEU A 73 2.39 -14.76 3.86
CA LEU A 73 1.22 -15.42 3.30
C LEU A 73 1.28 -15.47 1.77
N ALA A 74 1.76 -14.37 1.14
CA ALA A 74 1.84 -14.25 -0.30
C ALA A 74 2.70 -13.05 -0.71
N ASN A 75 3.30 -13.09 -1.91
CA ASN A 75 3.81 -11.88 -2.58
C ASN A 75 2.65 -11.00 -3.08
N ASP A 76 2.93 -9.77 -3.51
CA ASP A 76 1.89 -8.79 -3.85
C ASP A 76 0.86 -9.29 -4.88
N PRO A 77 1.22 -9.86 -6.05
CA PRO A 77 0.23 -10.40 -6.98
C PRO A 77 -0.60 -11.54 -6.39
N LYS A 78 0.03 -12.45 -5.66
CA LYS A 78 -0.66 -13.57 -5.01
C LYS A 78 -1.55 -13.11 -3.87
N ALA A 79 -1.19 -12.04 -3.16
CA ALA A 79 -2.05 -11.46 -2.12
C ALA A 79 -3.35 -10.92 -2.73
N VAL A 80 -3.31 -10.27 -3.90
CA VAL A 80 -4.51 -9.83 -4.62
C VAL A 80 -5.37 -11.02 -5.06
N GLU A 81 -4.78 -12.10 -5.57
CA GLU A 81 -5.51 -13.34 -5.88
C GLU A 81 -6.15 -13.94 -4.62
N GLN A 82 -5.44 -13.96 -3.49
CA GLN A 82 -5.96 -14.47 -2.22
C GLN A 82 -7.09 -13.61 -1.65
N LEU A 83 -7.11 -12.28 -1.86
CA LEU A 83 -8.26 -11.44 -1.54
C LEU A 83 -9.51 -11.90 -2.30
N GLN A 84 -9.40 -12.13 -3.61
CA GLN A 84 -10.51 -12.58 -4.45
C GLN A 84 -11.07 -13.93 -3.97
N LEU A 85 -10.18 -14.83 -3.53
CA LEU A 85 -10.54 -16.15 -3.02
C LEU A 85 -11.04 -16.11 -1.56
N GLY A 86 -10.77 -15.04 -0.81
CA GLY A 86 -11.08 -14.92 0.63
C GLY A 86 -10.09 -15.67 1.53
N GLY A 87 -8.90 -16.00 1.03
CA GLY A 87 -7.82 -16.61 1.82
C GLY A 87 -7.05 -15.59 2.67
N ILE A 88 -7.05 -14.33 2.24
CA ILE A 88 -6.56 -13.14 2.96
C ILE A 88 -7.71 -12.15 3.04
N ASP A 89 -7.84 -11.44 4.16
CA ASP A 89 -8.91 -10.46 4.37
C ASP A 89 -8.50 -9.07 3.94
N PHE A 90 -7.24 -8.65 4.22
CA PHE A 90 -6.70 -7.34 3.87
C PHE A 90 -5.31 -7.45 3.27
N THR A 91 -4.99 -6.52 2.37
CA THR A 91 -3.61 -6.29 1.90
C THR A 91 -3.38 -4.81 1.57
N VAL A 92 -2.10 -4.42 1.55
CA VAL A 92 -1.63 -3.15 0.97
C VAL A 92 -0.54 -3.45 -0.04
N THR A 93 -0.68 -2.95 -1.26
CA THR A 93 0.31 -3.08 -2.33
C THR A 93 0.20 -1.91 -3.31
N ALA A 94 1.20 -1.76 -4.20
CA ALA A 94 1.18 -0.71 -5.22
C ALA A 94 -0.08 -0.81 -6.10
N PRO A 95 -0.70 0.32 -6.49
CA PRO A 95 -1.96 0.31 -7.25
C PRO A 95 -1.83 -0.44 -8.59
N GLY A 96 -0.66 -0.38 -9.22
CA GLY A 96 -0.37 -1.10 -10.46
C GLY A 96 -0.37 -2.63 -10.31
N THR A 97 -0.31 -3.19 -9.09
CA THR A 97 -0.43 -4.64 -8.87
C THR A 97 -1.84 -5.16 -9.20
N TYR A 98 -2.85 -4.30 -9.05
CA TYR A 98 -4.24 -4.64 -9.37
C TYR A 98 -4.55 -4.59 -10.88
N ALA A 99 -3.60 -4.14 -11.70
CA ALA A 99 -3.80 -3.94 -13.13
C ALA A 99 -4.09 -5.23 -13.93
N THR A 100 -3.74 -6.40 -13.42
CA THR A 100 -4.14 -7.70 -13.98
C THR A 100 -5.66 -7.93 -13.92
N HIS A 101 -6.34 -7.30 -12.96
CA HIS A 101 -7.77 -7.42 -12.76
C HIS A 101 -8.55 -6.18 -13.22
N LEU A 102 -7.92 -5.01 -13.12
CA LEU A 102 -8.43 -3.71 -13.53
C LEU A 102 -7.35 -2.99 -14.38
N PRO A 103 -7.26 -3.27 -15.70
CA PRO A 103 -6.15 -2.83 -16.54
C PRO A 103 -5.87 -1.34 -16.51
N ALA A 104 -6.91 -0.49 -16.38
CA ALA A 104 -6.76 0.96 -16.29
C ALA A 104 -5.92 1.42 -15.07
N LEU A 105 -5.82 0.61 -13.99
CA LEU A 105 -4.99 0.94 -12.82
C LEU A 105 -3.48 0.96 -13.13
N ASN A 106 -3.04 0.47 -14.31
CA ASN A 106 -1.69 0.75 -14.81
C ASN A 106 -1.39 2.26 -14.86
N LEU A 107 -2.39 3.08 -15.14
CA LEU A 107 -2.23 4.54 -15.28
C LEU A 107 -1.95 5.25 -13.94
N LEU A 108 -2.21 4.62 -12.80
CA LEU A 108 -1.87 5.17 -11.48
C LEU A 108 -0.37 5.16 -11.19
N VAL A 109 0.44 4.51 -12.02
CA VAL A 109 1.91 4.52 -11.96
C VAL A 109 2.53 5.18 -13.17
N LEU A 110 1.80 6.08 -13.86
CA LEU A 110 2.37 6.97 -14.87
C LEU A 110 3.50 7.81 -14.25
N PRO A 111 4.67 7.91 -14.92
CA PRO A 111 5.79 8.66 -14.37
C PRO A 111 5.49 10.16 -14.29
N TYR A 112 5.91 10.80 -13.20
CA TYR A 112 5.76 12.25 -12.96
C TYR A 112 4.33 12.79 -13.08
N LEU A 113 3.32 11.95 -12.74
CA LEU A 113 1.91 12.33 -12.80
C LEU A 113 1.57 13.45 -11.80
N VAL A 114 2.23 13.45 -10.64
CA VAL A 114 2.17 14.49 -9.60
C VAL A 114 3.59 14.85 -9.13
N GLU A 115 3.75 16.03 -8.50
CA GLU A 115 5.04 16.60 -8.12
C GLU A 115 5.20 16.82 -6.60
N SER A 116 4.12 16.63 -5.84
CA SER A 116 4.14 16.74 -4.38
C SER A 116 3.23 15.71 -3.71
N TYR A 117 3.46 15.48 -2.40
CA TYR A 117 2.62 14.60 -1.59
C TYR A 117 1.16 15.08 -1.57
N GLU A 118 0.95 16.40 -1.43
CA GLU A 118 -0.38 17.00 -1.41
C GLU A 118 -1.14 16.75 -2.71
N GLN A 119 -0.47 16.91 -3.86
CA GLN A 119 -1.04 16.58 -5.17
C GLN A 119 -1.37 15.09 -5.27
N GLY A 120 -0.48 14.23 -4.78
CA GLY A 120 -0.69 12.80 -4.74
C GLY A 120 -1.91 12.41 -3.89
N TRP A 121 -2.02 12.96 -2.69
CA TRP A 121 -3.18 12.71 -1.81
C TRP A 121 -4.48 13.14 -2.49
N LYS A 122 -4.50 14.34 -3.08
CA LYS A 122 -5.65 14.86 -3.80
C LYS A 122 -6.02 13.99 -5.03
N LEU A 123 -5.03 13.49 -5.77
CA LEU A 123 -5.29 12.60 -6.89
C LEU A 123 -5.99 11.32 -6.41
N PHE A 124 -5.51 10.70 -5.34
CA PHE A 124 -6.06 9.44 -4.83
C PHE A 124 -7.37 9.61 -4.03
N ASP A 125 -7.63 10.79 -3.48
CA ASP A 125 -8.86 11.05 -2.74
C ASP A 125 -9.97 11.64 -3.64
N ASP A 126 -9.63 12.51 -4.60
CA ASP A 126 -10.60 13.39 -5.27
C ASP A 126 -10.73 13.11 -6.80
N SER A 127 -9.81 12.36 -7.44
CA SER A 127 -9.90 12.08 -8.89
C SER A 127 -11.18 11.31 -9.22
N LYS A 128 -12.01 11.88 -10.07
CA LYS A 128 -13.25 11.26 -10.54
C LYS A 128 -12.97 10.02 -11.38
N TRP A 129 -11.92 10.09 -12.22
CA TRP A 129 -11.51 8.95 -13.02
C TRP A 129 -11.11 7.77 -12.13
N MET A 130 -10.28 8.02 -11.11
CA MET A 130 -9.81 6.97 -10.20
C MET A 130 -10.96 6.37 -9.38
N GLN A 131 -11.86 7.21 -8.85
CA GLN A 131 -13.05 6.73 -8.13
C GLN A 131 -13.92 5.82 -9.02
N ALA A 132 -14.08 6.18 -10.30
CA ALA A 132 -14.80 5.34 -11.27
C ALA A 132 -14.11 3.98 -11.52
N GLN A 133 -12.76 3.93 -11.50
CA GLN A 133 -12.03 2.66 -11.60
C GLN A 133 -12.17 1.83 -10.32
N TYR A 134 -12.05 2.46 -9.15
CA TYR A 134 -12.20 1.79 -7.86
C TYR A 134 -13.60 1.21 -7.63
N ALA A 135 -14.63 1.87 -8.13
CA ALA A 135 -16.01 1.38 -8.08
C ALA A 135 -16.22 0.03 -8.79
N LYS A 136 -15.34 -0.35 -9.73
CA LYS A 136 -15.37 -1.64 -10.43
C LYS A 136 -14.73 -2.79 -9.63
N ALA A 137 -13.99 -2.48 -8.56
CA ALA A 137 -13.20 -3.46 -7.82
C ALA A 137 -14.05 -4.56 -7.14
N PRO A 138 -15.25 -4.29 -6.59
CA PRO A 138 -16.10 -5.32 -5.99
C PRO A 138 -16.45 -6.46 -6.95
N GLU A 139 -16.67 -6.15 -8.23
CA GLU A 139 -16.91 -7.15 -9.27
C GLU A 139 -15.71 -8.06 -9.54
N LYS A 140 -14.51 -7.61 -9.10
CA LYS A 140 -13.26 -8.36 -9.18
C LYS A 140 -12.88 -9.07 -7.87
N GLY A 141 -13.79 -9.07 -6.88
CA GLY A 141 -13.64 -9.80 -5.63
C GLY A 141 -12.85 -9.07 -4.53
N PHE A 142 -12.59 -7.78 -4.69
CA PHE A 142 -11.93 -6.95 -3.66
C PHE A 142 -12.49 -5.52 -3.67
N ARG A 143 -12.20 -4.75 -2.60
CA ARG A 143 -12.65 -3.37 -2.43
C ARG A 143 -11.54 -2.52 -1.84
N PHE A 144 -11.35 -1.32 -2.39
CA PHE A 144 -10.44 -0.31 -1.82
C PHE A 144 -11.13 0.41 -0.67
N LEU A 145 -10.47 0.52 0.48
CA LEU A 145 -10.99 1.17 1.68
C LEU A 145 -10.39 2.56 1.90
N SER A 146 -9.08 2.67 1.75
CA SER A 146 -8.31 3.89 1.92
C SER A 146 -6.96 3.75 1.22
N THR A 147 -6.10 4.79 1.32
CA THR A 147 -4.79 4.76 0.68
C THR A 147 -3.71 5.12 1.69
N PHE A 148 -2.86 4.15 2.03
CA PHE A 148 -1.65 4.36 2.81
C PHE A 148 -0.58 5.03 1.96
N GLU A 149 0.43 5.61 2.59
CA GLU A 149 1.55 6.26 1.93
C GLU A 149 2.76 5.34 1.82
N ALA A 150 3.49 5.43 0.72
CA ALA A 150 4.83 4.89 0.61
C ALA A 150 5.83 5.93 0.10
N GLY A 151 5.36 6.98 -0.57
CA GLY A 151 6.17 8.09 -1.06
C GLY A 151 6.50 8.03 -2.54
N PHE A 152 7.40 8.90 -2.96
CA PHE A 152 7.92 8.92 -4.33
C PHE A 152 8.97 7.84 -4.54
N ARG A 153 8.83 7.10 -5.63
CA ARG A 153 9.77 6.07 -6.04
C ARG A 153 11.06 6.69 -6.56
N SER A 154 12.17 6.16 -6.08
CA SER A 154 13.53 6.54 -6.43
C SER A 154 14.34 5.27 -6.69
N MET A 155 15.54 5.40 -7.23
CA MET A 155 16.34 4.25 -7.63
C MET A 155 17.45 3.95 -6.63
N THR A 156 17.76 2.67 -6.42
CA THR A 156 19.01 2.24 -5.80
C THR A 156 19.79 1.37 -6.78
N THR A 157 21.05 1.68 -6.99
CA THR A 157 21.92 1.03 -7.98
C THR A 157 23.32 0.77 -7.40
N LYS A 158 24.03 -0.22 -7.98
CA LYS A 158 25.43 -0.52 -7.61
C LYS A 158 26.39 0.60 -8.02
N ASP A 159 26.04 1.35 -9.08
CA ASP A 159 26.81 2.46 -9.61
C ASP A 159 26.00 3.77 -9.58
N ALA A 160 26.67 4.90 -9.66
CA ALA A 160 26.03 6.20 -9.73
C ALA A 160 25.10 6.32 -10.95
N LEU A 161 23.98 7.02 -10.77
CA LEU A 161 23.01 7.33 -11.80
C LEU A 161 22.73 8.83 -11.79
N ASN A 162 23.40 9.60 -12.66
CA ASN A 162 23.28 11.06 -12.74
C ASN A 162 22.32 11.50 -13.84
N SER A 163 22.12 10.64 -14.85
CA SER A 163 21.27 10.88 -16.00
C SER A 163 20.71 9.56 -16.55
N PRO A 164 19.69 9.57 -17.41
CA PRO A 164 19.21 8.37 -18.10
C PRO A 164 20.29 7.65 -18.91
N ALA A 165 21.31 8.35 -19.42
CA ALA A 165 22.42 7.74 -20.14
C ALA A 165 23.18 6.70 -19.30
N ASP A 166 23.26 6.90 -18.00
CA ASP A 166 23.91 5.97 -17.05
C ASP A 166 23.13 4.67 -16.84
N ALA A 167 21.86 4.61 -17.29
CA ALA A 167 21.02 3.43 -17.21
C ALA A 167 21.36 2.36 -18.26
N LYS A 168 22.01 2.77 -19.36
CA LYS A 168 22.29 1.90 -20.52
C LYS A 168 23.11 0.68 -20.08
N GLY A 169 22.60 -0.51 -20.43
CA GLY A 169 23.23 -1.80 -20.11
C GLY A 169 23.03 -2.28 -18.69
N LYS A 170 22.37 -1.51 -17.83
CA LYS A 170 22.08 -1.92 -16.44
C LYS A 170 20.75 -2.66 -16.37
N LYS A 171 20.71 -3.76 -15.62
CA LYS A 171 19.50 -4.50 -15.32
C LYS A 171 18.87 -3.92 -14.06
N LEU A 172 17.66 -3.39 -14.15
CA LEU A 172 16.93 -2.85 -13.01
C LEU A 172 15.70 -3.70 -12.70
N ARG A 173 15.49 -3.99 -11.42
CA ARG A 173 14.30 -4.72 -10.99
C ARG A 173 13.12 -3.76 -10.76
N THR A 174 11.94 -4.19 -11.18
CA THR A 174 10.69 -3.61 -10.70
C THR A 174 9.64 -4.69 -10.39
N PHE A 175 8.50 -4.29 -9.83
CA PHE A 175 7.38 -5.18 -9.59
C PHE A 175 6.60 -5.48 -10.88
N PRO A 176 5.74 -6.53 -10.91
CA PRO A 176 4.95 -6.89 -12.10
C PRO A 176 3.95 -5.79 -12.47
N ASN A 177 4.36 -4.88 -13.32
CA ASN A 177 3.53 -3.83 -13.86
C ASN A 177 4.06 -3.36 -15.22
N GLU A 178 3.19 -3.29 -16.20
CA GLU A 178 3.55 -2.96 -17.56
C GLU A 178 3.98 -1.50 -17.73
N MET A 179 3.27 -0.58 -17.09
CA MET A 179 3.59 0.84 -17.15
C MET A 179 4.96 1.14 -16.53
N MET A 180 5.27 0.52 -15.37
CA MET A 180 6.60 0.63 -14.75
C MET A 180 7.69 0.07 -15.67
N ARG A 181 7.44 -1.08 -16.30
CA ARG A 181 8.38 -1.65 -17.28
C ARG A 181 8.67 -0.65 -18.42
N TRP A 182 7.63 -0.10 -19.04
CA TRP A 182 7.80 0.89 -20.13
C TRP A 182 8.53 2.14 -19.64
N THR A 183 8.22 2.62 -18.44
CA THR A 183 8.91 3.79 -17.85
C THR A 183 10.41 3.55 -17.73
N LEU A 184 10.82 2.41 -17.15
CA LEU A 184 12.23 2.11 -16.92
C LEU A 184 12.96 1.75 -18.22
N GLU A 185 12.32 1.05 -19.16
CA GLU A 185 12.86 0.79 -20.49
C GLU A 185 13.10 2.12 -21.25
N SER A 186 12.18 3.07 -21.14
CA SER A 186 12.33 4.41 -21.74
C SER A 186 13.49 5.19 -21.14
N MET A 187 13.83 4.95 -19.87
CA MET A 187 15.03 5.52 -19.23
C MET A 187 16.34 4.80 -19.65
N GLY A 188 16.26 3.69 -20.39
CA GLY A 188 17.43 2.95 -20.89
C GLY A 188 17.80 1.67 -20.13
N PHE A 189 17.04 1.26 -19.13
CA PHE A 189 17.29 0.03 -18.39
C PHE A 189 16.83 -1.22 -19.13
N THR A 190 17.50 -2.35 -18.89
CA THR A 190 16.92 -3.67 -19.10
C THR A 190 16.14 -4.07 -17.86
N VAL A 191 14.82 -4.27 -18.01
CA VAL A 191 13.92 -4.47 -16.87
C VAL A 191 13.79 -5.94 -16.52
N GLN A 192 13.94 -6.25 -15.22
CA GLN A 192 13.66 -7.56 -14.64
C GLN A 192 12.47 -7.48 -13.68
N ILE A 193 11.53 -8.39 -13.85
CA ILE A 193 10.33 -8.48 -13.01
C ILE A 193 10.52 -9.56 -11.97
N MET A 194 10.41 -9.22 -10.69
CA MET A 194 10.43 -10.18 -9.59
C MET A 194 9.71 -9.66 -8.34
N PRO A 195 9.21 -10.54 -7.45
CA PRO A 195 8.60 -10.16 -6.18
C PRO A 195 9.55 -9.40 -5.25
N LEU A 196 9.02 -8.53 -4.38
CA LEU A 196 9.82 -7.70 -3.47
C LEU A 196 10.74 -8.51 -2.53
N PRO A 197 10.32 -9.62 -1.92
CA PRO A 197 11.17 -10.39 -1.02
C PRO A 197 12.45 -10.97 -1.65
N GLU A 198 12.48 -11.12 -2.98
CA GLU A 198 13.62 -11.70 -3.72
C GLU A 198 14.70 -10.66 -4.06
N VAL A 199 14.37 -9.36 -3.94
CA VAL A 199 15.16 -8.27 -4.54
C VAL A 199 16.52 -8.10 -3.88
N TYR A 200 16.61 -8.18 -2.55
CA TYR A 200 17.86 -8.01 -1.82
C TYR A 200 18.92 -9.01 -2.29
N LEU A 201 18.54 -10.29 -2.34
CA LEU A 201 19.43 -11.37 -2.79
C LEU A 201 19.77 -11.25 -4.29
N ALA A 202 18.81 -10.86 -5.13
CA ALA A 202 19.05 -10.66 -6.56
C ALA A 202 20.07 -9.56 -6.83
N ILE A 203 20.04 -8.45 -6.09
CA ILE A 203 21.04 -7.38 -6.17
C ILE A 203 22.38 -7.87 -5.62
N GLN A 204 22.40 -8.52 -4.45
CA GLN A 204 23.61 -9.02 -3.81
C GLN A 204 24.35 -9.96 -4.75
N GLN A 205 23.64 -10.92 -5.37
CA GLN A 205 24.19 -11.89 -6.31
C GLN A 205 24.52 -11.32 -7.70
N GLY A 206 24.14 -10.07 -7.98
CA GLY A 206 24.42 -9.43 -9.28
C GLY A 206 23.47 -9.83 -10.40
N THR A 207 22.35 -10.51 -10.11
CA THR A 207 21.30 -10.82 -11.08
C THR A 207 20.70 -9.55 -11.67
N VAL A 208 20.56 -8.51 -10.83
CA VAL A 208 20.21 -7.15 -11.21
C VAL A 208 21.21 -6.17 -10.62
N SER A 209 21.37 -5.00 -11.27
CA SER A 209 22.26 -3.91 -10.82
C SER A 209 21.61 -3.01 -9.77
N GLY A 210 20.30 -3.15 -9.54
CA GLY A 210 19.54 -2.31 -8.64
C GLY A 210 18.04 -2.53 -8.74
N GLN A 211 17.30 -1.64 -8.09
CA GLN A 211 15.85 -1.62 -8.05
C GLN A 211 15.32 -0.20 -7.90
N GLU A 212 14.00 -0.02 -7.93
CA GLU A 212 13.32 1.25 -7.67
C GLU A 212 12.16 1.03 -6.68
N ASN A 213 12.05 1.91 -5.69
CA ASN A 213 11.00 1.94 -4.68
C ASN A 213 10.96 3.30 -3.97
N PRO A 214 9.91 3.59 -3.17
CA PRO A 214 9.92 4.71 -2.26
C PRO A 214 11.02 4.58 -1.19
N ILE A 215 11.41 5.71 -0.61
CA ILE A 215 12.49 5.79 0.38
C ILE A 215 12.19 4.92 1.62
N ASP A 216 10.95 4.93 2.10
CA ASP A 216 10.55 4.06 3.22
C ASP A 216 10.78 2.56 2.92
N THR A 217 10.39 2.11 1.73
CA THR A 217 10.61 0.72 1.30
C THR A 217 12.10 0.41 1.10
N ILE A 218 12.88 1.34 0.53
CA ILE A 218 14.33 1.20 0.37
C ILE A 218 15.00 1.04 1.74
N HIS A 219 14.62 1.89 2.70
CA HIS A 219 15.15 1.87 4.06
C HIS A 219 14.76 0.59 4.80
N ALA A 220 13.47 0.23 4.83
CA ALA A 220 12.97 -0.94 5.55
C ALA A 220 13.55 -2.27 5.03
N ASN A 221 13.76 -2.39 3.71
CA ASN A 221 14.34 -3.59 3.08
C ASN A 221 15.87 -3.51 2.94
N LYS A 222 16.50 -2.43 3.41
CA LYS A 222 17.96 -2.23 3.41
C LYS A 222 18.62 -2.37 2.04
N PHE A 223 17.92 -2.02 0.96
CA PHE A 223 18.47 -2.17 -0.40
C PHE A 223 19.74 -1.37 -0.63
N TYR A 224 19.94 -0.27 0.13
CA TYR A 224 21.15 0.53 0.11
C TYR A 224 22.42 -0.23 0.56
N GLU A 225 22.31 -1.33 1.32
CA GLU A 225 23.45 -2.14 1.73
C GLU A 225 24.08 -2.90 0.54
N VAL A 226 23.25 -3.29 -0.44
CA VAL A 226 23.68 -4.07 -1.62
C VAL A 226 23.67 -3.26 -2.91
N ALA A 227 23.10 -2.05 -2.89
CA ALA A 227 23.08 -1.06 -3.98
C ALA A 227 23.20 0.36 -3.37
N PRO A 228 24.44 0.84 -3.10
CA PRO A 228 24.65 1.98 -2.23
C PRO A 228 24.30 3.35 -2.84
N TYR A 229 24.08 3.44 -4.16
CA TYR A 229 23.72 4.71 -4.79
C TYR A 229 22.20 4.87 -4.80
N VAL A 230 21.68 5.72 -3.91
CA VAL A 230 20.27 6.08 -3.84
C VAL A 230 20.07 7.37 -4.63
N THR A 231 19.48 7.26 -5.81
CA THR A 231 19.23 8.39 -6.73
C THR A 231 17.80 8.84 -6.64
N LEU A 232 17.56 10.06 -6.17
CA LEU A 232 16.23 10.63 -5.96
C LEU A 232 15.60 11.08 -7.29
N THR A 233 15.23 10.13 -8.13
CA THR A 233 14.56 10.38 -9.40
C THR A 233 13.10 10.77 -9.23
N GLN A 234 12.46 10.41 -8.13
CA GLN A 234 11.05 10.71 -7.80
C GLN A 234 10.10 10.47 -8.99
N HIS A 235 10.38 9.41 -9.76
CA HIS A 235 9.79 9.17 -11.07
C HIS A 235 8.33 8.71 -11.03
N VAL A 236 7.85 8.16 -9.91
CA VAL A 236 6.45 7.77 -9.70
C VAL A 236 6.05 8.05 -8.26
N TYR A 237 4.90 8.69 -8.05
CA TYR A 237 4.23 8.73 -6.76
C TYR A 237 3.54 7.38 -6.52
N SER A 238 3.78 6.75 -5.38
CA SER A 238 3.40 5.35 -5.15
C SER A 238 2.71 5.16 -3.80
N PRO A 239 1.49 5.65 -3.64
CA PRO A 239 0.68 5.29 -2.50
C PRO A 239 0.30 3.80 -2.58
N ILE A 240 -0.10 3.22 -1.46
CA ILE A 240 -0.44 1.80 -1.35
C ILE A 240 -1.88 1.63 -0.85
N PRO A 241 -2.85 1.37 -1.74
CA PRO A 241 -4.23 1.17 -1.35
C PRO A 241 -4.39 0.02 -0.35
N LEU A 242 -5.09 0.30 0.77
CA LEU A 242 -5.61 -0.70 1.67
C LEU A 242 -6.86 -1.32 1.06
N THR A 243 -6.79 -2.61 0.84
CA THR A 243 -7.81 -3.37 0.11
C THR A 243 -8.34 -4.50 0.97
N VAL A 244 -9.67 -4.69 0.94
CA VAL A 244 -10.36 -5.78 1.62
C VAL A 244 -10.89 -6.79 0.61
N SER A 245 -10.92 -8.08 0.99
CA SER A 245 -11.64 -9.13 0.27
C SER A 245 -13.13 -8.80 0.21
N GLU A 246 -13.74 -8.83 -0.97
CA GLU A 246 -15.19 -8.65 -1.10
C GLU A 246 -15.95 -9.77 -0.37
N LYS A 247 -15.41 -11.00 -0.32
CA LYS A 247 -16.01 -12.10 0.45
C LYS A 247 -16.03 -11.82 1.95
N THR A 248 -14.97 -11.22 2.50
CA THR A 248 -14.91 -10.76 3.89
C THR A 248 -15.87 -9.60 4.11
N TRP A 249 -15.85 -8.61 3.21
CA TRP A 249 -16.72 -7.43 3.29
C TRP A 249 -18.22 -7.78 3.35
N GLN A 250 -18.64 -8.72 2.52
CA GLN A 250 -20.05 -9.14 2.46
C GLN A 250 -20.54 -9.83 3.76
N LYS A 251 -19.65 -10.42 4.54
CA LYS A 251 -19.98 -11.05 5.83
C LYS A 251 -20.10 -10.06 6.98
N LEU A 252 -19.56 -8.83 6.82
CA LEU A 252 -19.58 -7.81 7.85
C LEU A 252 -20.96 -7.17 7.95
N SER A 253 -21.41 -6.88 9.18
CA SER A 253 -22.59 -6.05 9.41
C SER A 253 -22.34 -4.60 8.90
N PRO A 254 -23.40 -3.82 8.61
CA PRO A 254 -23.23 -2.41 8.26
C PRO A 254 -22.38 -1.64 9.30
N ALA A 255 -22.65 -1.84 10.59
CA ALA A 255 -21.90 -1.21 11.67
C ALA A 255 -20.41 -1.61 11.69
N ASP A 256 -20.09 -2.87 11.37
CA ASP A 256 -18.69 -3.33 11.28
C ASP A 256 -18.00 -2.78 10.03
N ARG A 257 -18.72 -2.63 8.90
CA ARG A 257 -18.19 -1.96 7.70
C ARG A 257 -17.82 -0.51 7.99
N ASP A 258 -18.68 0.21 8.69
CA ASP A 258 -18.43 1.60 9.10
C ASP A 258 -17.21 1.68 10.04
N ALA A 259 -17.12 0.77 11.03
CA ALA A 259 -16.00 0.68 11.96
C ALA A 259 -14.68 0.42 11.23
N ILE A 260 -14.64 -0.52 10.29
CA ILE A 260 -13.45 -0.86 9.50
C ILE A 260 -13.08 0.28 8.54
N THR A 261 -14.06 0.93 7.91
CA THR A 261 -13.82 2.09 7.05
C THR A 261 -13.19 3.24 7.83
N ARG A 262 -13.71 3.52 9.03
CA ARG A 262 -13.14 4.53 9.93
C ARG A 262 -11.71 4.17 10.35
N ALA A 263 -11.46 2.92 10.73
CA ALA A 263 -10.12 2.44 11.08
C ALA A 263 -9.14 2.57 9.91
N ALA A 264 -9.59 2.25 8.69
CA ALA A 264 -8.80 2.36 7.46
C ALA A 264 -8.42 3.82 7.17
N LYS A 265 -9.36 4.76 7.35
CA LYS A 265 -9.08 6.19 7.18
C LYS A 265 -8.06 6.69 8.19
N GLU A 266 -8.23 6.39 9.48
CA GLU A 266 -7.31 6.85 10.53
C GLU A 266 -5.89 6.29 10.34
N ALA A 267 -5.78 5.02 9.94
CA ALA A 267 -4.48 4.42 9.62
C ALA A 267 -3.83 5.03 8.37
N ALA A 268 -4.63 5.39 7.36
CA ALA A 268 -4.14 6.10 6.17
C ALA A 268 -3.65 7.51 6.51
N ASP A 269 -4.41 8.28 7.27
CA ASP A 269 -4.03 9.62 7.70
C ASP A 269 -2.71 9.60 8.52
N TRP A 270 -2.57 8.62 9.43
CA TRP A 270 -1.34 8.39 10.17
C TRP A 270 -0.18 8.04 9.24
N SER A 271 -0.38 7.09 8.32
CA SER A 271 0.64 6.64 7.37
C SER A 271 1.16 7.80 6.51
N ARG A 272 0.27 8.64 5.96
CA ARG A 272 0.62 9.83 5.16
C ARG A 272 1.51 10.80 5.94
N LYS A 273 1.14 11.08 7.18
CA LYS A 273 1.91 11.97 8.06
C LYS A 273 3.29 11.40 8.38
N GLU A 274 3.35 10.14 8.82
CA GLU A 274 4.60 9.56 9.32
C GLU A 274 5.59 9.26 8.18
N VAL A 275 5.14 8.75 7.03
CA VAL A 275 6.04 8.49 5.88
C VAL A 275 6.67 9.79 5.39
N ARG A 276 5.87 10.85 5.22
CA ARG A 276 6.39 12.15 4.81
C ARG A 276 7.38 12.73 5.83
N ALA A 277 7.08 12.64 7.12
CA ALA A 277 7.94 13.15 8.18
C ALA A 277 9.25 12.36 8.31
N ALA A 278 9.23 11.06 8.04
CA ALA A 278 10.38 10.19 8.21
C ALA A 278 11.39 10.25 7.06
N GLU A 279 11.02 10.69 5.86
CA GLU A 279 11.83 10.58 4.63
C GLU A 279 13.24 11.16 4.81
N ASN A 280 13.37 12.38 5.33
CA ASN A 280 14.69 13.01 5.53
C ASN A 280 15.54 12.28 6.57
N ALA A 281 14.93 11.79 7.65
CA ALA A 281 15.62 11.02 8.68
C ALA A 281 16.10 9.66 8.14
N GLN A 282 15.28 9.00 7.32
CA GLN A 282 15.64 7.74 6.65
C GLN A 282 16.79 7.94 5.65
N LEU A 283 16.78 9.02 4.86
CA LEU A 283 17.89 9.36 3.97
C LEU A 283 19.18 9.61 4.75
N ALA A 284 19.12 10.35 5.85
CA ALA A 284 20.28 10.61 6.72
C ALA A 284 20.81 9.31 7.38
N ASP A 285 19.92 8.44 7.84
CA ASP A 285 20.28 7.13 8.40
C ASP A 285 20.98 6.23 7.36
N MET A 286 20.43 6.13 6.16
CA MET A 286 21.05 5.38 5.05
C MET A 286 22.45 5.96 4.70
N GLN A 287 22.57 7.29 4.65
CA GLN A 287 23.83 7.96 4.37
C GLN A 287 24.89 7.68 5.45
N SER A 288 24.50 7.68 6.74
CA SER A 288 25.39 7.33 7.86
C SER A 288 25.88 5.89 7.77
N LYS A 289 25.14 5.01 7.10
CA LYS A 289 25.45 3.60 6.86
C LYS A 289 26.15 3.35 5.52
N GLY A 290 26.62 4.41 4.85
CA GLY A 290 27.43 4.33 3.64
C GLY A 290 26.67 4.49 2.31
N ALA A 291 25.35 4.73 2.32
CA ALA A 291 24.62 5.06 1.12
C ALA A 291 25.04 6.43 0.56
N LYS A 292 25.07 6.52 -0.77
CA LYS A 292 25.43 7.74 -1.50
C LYS A 292 24.15 8.33 -2.11
N ILE A 293 23.66 9.42 -1.51
CA ILE A 293 22.41 10.05 -1.92
C ILE A 293 22.65 10.99 -3.10
N GLY A 294 22.14 10.64 -4.28
CA GLY A 294 22.19 11.43 -5.50
C GLY A 294 20.92 12.26 -5.69
N ARG A 295 21.07 13.53 -6.07
CA ARG A 295 19.98 14.46 -6.39
C ARG A 295 20.20 15.01 -7.80
N PRO A 296 19.87 14.22 -8.85
CA PRO A 296 20.09 14.63 -10.23
C PRO A 296 19.09 15.72 -10.65
N ALA A 297 19.41 16.41 -11.75
CA ALA A 297 18.39 17.19 -12.47
C ALA A 297 17.30 16.27 -12.99
N LEU A 298 16.04 16.55 -12.68
CA LEU A 298 14.91 15.66 -13.04
C LEU A 298 14.46 15.83 -14.50
N ALA A 299 14.75 16.97 -15.15
CA ALA A 299 14.33 17.24 -16.53
C ALA A 299 14.75 16.15 -17.52
N PRO A 300 16.03 15.68 -17.55
CA PRO A 300 16.41 14.60 -18.46
C PRO A 300 15.65 13.28 -18.22
N PHE A 301 15.31 12.98 -16.97
CA PHE A 301 14.52 11.79 -16.64
C PHE A 301 13.06 11.95 -17.07
N ARG A 302 12.46 13.15 -16.89
CA ARG A 302 11.10 13.47 -17.38
C ARG A 302 11.01 13.38 -18.90
N ASP A 303 12.02 13.87 -19.61
CA ASP A 303 12.07 13.82 -21.06
C ASP A 303 12.20 12.38 -21.58
N SER A 304 12.98 11.55 -20.89
CA SER A 304 13.23 10.16 -21.29
C SER A 304 12.00 9.27 -21.25
N VAL A 305 10.97 9.59 -20.43
CA VAL A 305 9.79 8.73 -20.26
C VAL A 305 8.66 9.01 -21.26
N GLN A 306 8.81 9.94 -22.18
CA GLN A 306 7.79 10.25 -23.21
C GLN A 306 7.36 9.03 -24.04
N PRO A 307 8.25 8.07 -24.40
CA PRO A 307 7.83 6.84 -25.08
C PRO A 307 6.87 5.98 -24.25
N ALA A 308 6.97 6.00 -22.91
CA ALA A 308 6.04 5.28 -22.04
C ALA A 308 4.63 5.90 -22.09
N TYR A 309 4.53 7.22 -22.13
CA TYR A 309 3.26 7.93 -22.35
C TYR A 309 2.63 7.60 -23.69
N ALA A 310 3.43 7.55 -24.78
CA ALA A 310 2.93 7.18 -26.11
C ALA A 310 2.33 5.76 -26.12
N LYS A 311 3.02 4.78 -25.53
CA LYS A 311 2.51 3.41 -25.35
C LYS A 311 1.23 3.36 -24.48
N ALA A 312 1.20 4.14 -23.40
CA ALA A 312 0.01 4.24 -22.54
C ALA A 312 -1.18 4.79 -23.36
N LYS A 313 -0.98 5.85 -24.16
CA LYS A 313 -2.01 6.44 -24.98
C LYS A 313 -2.53 5.48 -26.05
N GLU A 314 -1.64 4.73 -26.69
CA GLU A 314 -2.01 3.70 -27.66
C GLU A 314 -2.89 2.62 -27.02
N LYS A 315 -2.54 2.17 -25.80
CA LYS A 315 -3.22 1.05 -25.15
C LYS A 315 -4.50 1.43 -24.40
N PHE A 316 -4.50 2.57 -23.71
CA PHE A 316 -5.57 2.98 -22.78
C PHE A 316 -6.41 4.15 -23.31
N GLY A 317 -6.02 4.77 -24.42
CA GLY A 317 -6.82 5.77 -25.13
C GLY A 317 -7.29 6.93 -24.26
N ALA A 318 -8.61 7.10 -24.17
CA ALA A 318 -9.24 8.19 -23.43
C ALA A 318 -9.00 8.15 -21.90
N ASP A 319 -8.71 6.99 -21.31
CA ASP A 319 -8.39 6.89 -19.90
C ASP A 319 -7.11 7.66 -19.53
N VAL A 320 -6.13 7.71 -20.46
CA VAL A 320 -4.91 8.52 -20.27
C VAL A 320 -5.25 10.01 -20.22
N ASP A 321 -6.09 10.49 -21.13
CA ASP A 321 -6.49 11.90 -21.15
C ASP A 321 -7.25 12.26 -19.87
N ALA A 322 -8.13 11.37 -19.43
CA ALA A 322 -8.95 11.60 -18.24
C ALA A 322 -8.10 11.71 -16.96
N ILE A 323 -7.16 10.79 -16.72
CA ILE A 323 -6.29 10.87 -15.54
C ILE A 323 -5.32 12.05 -15.62
N LEU A 324 -4.82 12.39 -16.80
CA LEU A 324 -3.97 13.56 -16.98
C LEU A 324 -4.73 14.86 -16.74
N ALA A 325 -5.99 14.96 -17.19
CA ALA A 325 -6.84 16.13 -16.93
C ALA A 325 -7.10 16.29 -15.41
N ASP A 326 -7.39 15.20 -14.68
CA ASP A 326 -7.55 15.23 -13.23
C ASP A 326 -6.23 15.66 -12.55
N ALA A 327 -5.10 15.09 -12.95
CA ALA A 327 -3.79 15.45 -12.39
C ALA A 327 -3.42 16.91 -12.68
N ASP A 328 -3.69 17.42 -13.89
CA ASP A 328 -3.45 18.82 -14.27
C ASP A 328 -4.31 19.78 -13.45
N ALA A 329 -5.59 19.47 -13.26
CA ALA A 329 -6.48 20.28 -12.43
C ALA A 329 -5.98 20.34 -10.96
N ILE A 330 -5.52 19.21 -10.43
CA ILE A 330 -4.96 19.10 -9.08
C ILE A 330 -3.66 19.88 -8.96
N ARG A 331 -2.72 19.77 -9.92
CA ARG A 331 -1.46 20.53 -9.92
C ARG A 331 -1.71 22.03 -9.94
N LYS A 332 -2.65 22.52 -10.77
CA LYS A 332 -3.03 23.93 -10.85
C LYS A 332 -3.62 24.44 -9.55
N ALA A 333 -4.48 23.65 -8.88
CA ALA A 333 -5.09 24.01 -7.62
C ALA A 333 -4.13 23.90 -6.40
N ASN A 334 -3.07 23.08 -6.50
CA ASN A 334 -2.11 22.81 -5.42
C ASN A 334 -0.68 22.88 -5.98
N PRO A 335 -0.14 24.06 -6.32
CA PRO A 335 1.21 24.18 -6.85
C PRO A 335 2.24 23.61 -5.87
N ALA A 336 3.21 22.86 -6.39
CA ALA A 336 4.33 22.37 -5.60
C ALA A 336 5.12 23.57 -5.04
N LYS A 337 5.42 23.56 -3.72
CA LYS A 337 6.16 24.61 -3.03
C LYS A 337 7.65 24.44 -3.19
#